data_8911ad0a600516b9147de51e3e5fb64c
#
_entry.id   8911ad0a600516b9147de51e3e5fb64c
#
_cell.length_a   1.000
_cell.length_b   1.000
_cell.length_c   1.000
_cell.angle_alpha   90.00
_cell.angle_beta   90.00
_cell.angle_gamma   90.00
#
_symmetry.space_group_name_H-M   'P 1'
#
loop_
_entity.id
_entity.type
_entity.pdbx_description
1 polymer ?
#
loop_
_entity_poly.entity_id
_entity_poly.type
_entity_poly.pdbx_seq_one_letter_code
_entity_poly.pdbx_strand_id
1 'polypeptide(L)'
;MGISRDLWRDTLLGLVLTVSFGASALFCVALTRESGGVATLWLPSGLLAAGFVLLPLRRAAWLAAGCTLAGMAVNFAIGAPLDALPVFAGLNLFEALLAAFIVRKICGHRRRVADLATLLRIALFAIIPTTALTAVLAGAALGYLAQSAPQIIIGWFTANALGMAISLPAVLLLADRREGQVPRRSHLEQVVIYGLVALISAIAYLPHSFPTPMLLTPALVAAASRLRPR
;
A
#
# COMPACT_ATOMS: atom_id res chain seq x y z
N MET A 1 12.23 33.06 0.01
CA MET A 1 12.95 31.93 0.67
C MET A 1 12.11 30.63 0.89
N GLY A 2 10.79 30.64 0.62
CA GLY A 2 9.90 29.47 0.84
C GLY A 2 10.05 28.33 -0.18
N ILE A 3 10.32 28.66 -1.44
CA ILE A 3 10.33 27.69 -2.55
C ILE A 3 11.41 26.58 -2.37
N SER A 4 12.55 26.88 -1.74
CA SER A 4 13.60 25.89 -1.54
C SER A 4 13.29 24.83 -0.47
N ARG A 5 12.53 25.17 0.57
CA ARG A 5 12.14 24.24 1.64
C ARG A 5 11.10 23.22 1.17
N ASP A 6 10.12 23.68 0.40
CA ASP A 6 9.08 22.77 -0.15
C ASP A 6 9.69 21.83 -1.21
N LEU A 7 10.65 22.35 -2.03
CA LEU A 7 11.37 21.55 -3.00
C LEU A 7 12.13 20.41 -2.32
N TRP A 8 12.90 20.72 -1.30
CA TRP A 8 13.69 19.74 -0.54
C TRP A 8 12.82 18.69 0.15
N ARG A 9 11.76 19.14 0.84
CA ARG A 9 10.82 18.26 1.53
C ARG A 9 10.16 17.24 0.59
N ASP A 10 9.67 17.69 -0.56
CA ASP A 10 8.99 16.81 -1.48
C ASP A 10 9.97 15.87 -2.21
N THR A 11 11.21 16.32 -2.47
CA THR A 11 12.26 15.46 -3.02
C THR A 11 12.64 14.37 -2.03
N LEU A 12 12.81 14.72 -0.75
CA LEU A 12 13.09 13.77 0.31
C LEU A 12 11.93 12.76 0.47
N LEU A 13 10.69 13.24 0.46
CA LEU A 13 9.51 12.37 0.52
C LEU A 13 9.47 11.40 -0.66
N GLY A 14 9.73 11.88 -1.87
CA GLY A 14 9.79 11.05 -3.07
C GLY A 14 10.87 9.97 -2.97
N LEU A 15 12.07 10.34 -2.49
CA LEU A 15 13.17 9.41 -2.29
C LEU A 15 12.83 8.34 -1.23
N VAL A 16 12.32 8.77 -0.07
CA VAL A 16 11.90 7.86 1.01
C VAL A 16 10.83 6.90 0.52
N LEU A 17 9.84 7.38 -0.22
CA LEU A 17 8.79 6.53 -0.78
C LEU A 17 9.33 5.53 -1.81
N THR A 18 10.28 5.93 -2.67
CA THR A 18 10.92 5.03 -3.65
C THR A 18 11.71 3.92 -2.95
N VAL A 19 12.52 4.28 -1.96
CA VAL A 19 13.29 3.30 -1.16
C VAL A 19 12.35 2.38 -0.40
N SER A 20 11.31 2.93 0.24
CA SER A 20 10.30 2.16 0.96
C SER A 20 9.53 1.22 0.03
N PHE A 21 9.23 1.65 -1.21
CA PHE A 21 8.62 0.82 -2.23
C PHE A 21 9.50 -0.40 -2.54
N GLY A 22 10.77 -0.19 -2.89
CA GLY A 22 11.71 -1.28 -3.19
C GLY A 22 11.91 -2.22 -2.01
N ALA A 23 12.10 -1.70 -0.81
CA ALA A 23 12.27 -2.49 0.41
C ALA A 23 11.00 -3.30 0.73
N SER A 24 9.81 -2.69 0.63
CA SER A 24 8.55 -3.40 0.86
C SER A 24 8.27 -4.44 -0.23
N ALA A 25 8.65 -4.19 -1.48
CA ALA A 25 8.53 -5.18 -2.55
C ALA A 25 9.39 -6.42 -2.28
N LEU A 26 10.66 -6.21 -1.91
CA LEU A 26 11.55 -7.32 -1.50
C LEU A 26 10.99 -8.08 -0.29
N PHE A 27 10.52 -7.34 0.72
CA PHE A 27 9.90 -7.93 1.92
C PHE A 27 8.69 -8.78 1.56
N CYS A 28 7.76 -8.23 0.77
CA CYS A 28 6.54 -8.94 0.37
C CYS A 28 6.88 -10.23 -0.40
N VAL A 29 7.81 -10.16 -1.33
CA VAL A 29 8.20 -11.34 -2.11
C VAL A 29 8.94 -12.37 -1.26
N ALA A 30 9.90 -11.92 -0.44
CA ALA A 30 10.71 -12.82 0.37
C ALA A 30 9.91 -13.60 1.42
N LEU A 31 8.87 -12.97 1.99
CA LEU A 31 8.11 -13.57 3.10
C LEU A 31 6.77 -14.18 2.68
N THR A 32 6.19 -13.76 1.55
CA THR A 32 4.80 -14.13 1.24
C THR A 32 4.62 -14.82 -0.10
N ARG A 33 5.69 -14.94 -0.91
CA ARG A 33 5.62 -15.63 -2.19
C ARG A 33 5.77 -17.13 -1.99
N GLU A 34 4.72 -17.87 -2.26
CA GLU A 34 4.79 -19.32 -2.40
C GLU A 34 5.45 -19.70 -3.73
N SER A 35 6.01 -20.92 -3.82
CA SER A 35 6.74 -21.41 -4.99
C SER A 35 5.94 -21.24 -6.28
N GLY A 36 6.35 -20.30 -7.14
CA GLY A 36 5.73 -20.02 -8.44
C GLY A 36 4.49 -19.12 -8.41
N GLY A 37 4.06 -18.61 -7.23
CA GLY A 37 2.84 -17.84 -7.07
C GLY A 37 3.01 -16.31 -6.98
N VAL A 38 1.88 -15.62 -6.92
CA VAL A 38 1.79 -14.20 -6.58
C VAL A 38 2.02 -14.06 -5.06
N ALA A 39 2.69 -13.00 -4.62
CA ALA A 39 2.83 -12.71 -3.20
C ALA A 39 1.45 -12.55 -2.54
N THR A 40 1.27 -13.05 -1.32
CA THR A 40 -0.02 -12.95 -0.60
C THR A 40 -0.27 -11.57 0.02
N LEU A 41 0.76 -10.73 0.09
CA LEU A 41 0.69 -9.34 0.53
C LEU A 41 1.51 -8.46 -0.40
N TRP A 42 0.96 -7.31 -0.86
CA TRP A 42 1.65 -6.37 -1.74
C TRP A 42 1.50 -4.92 -1.27
N LEU A 43 2.37 -4.49 -0.36
CA LEU A 43 2.39 -3.13 0.20
C LEU A 43 2.78 -2.03 -0.80
N PRO A 44 3.63 -2.27 -1.81
CA PRO A 44 4.19 -1.23 -2.68
C PRO A 44 3.13 -0.38 -3.39
N SER A 45 2.03 -0.98 -3.87
CA SER A 45 0.96 -0.22 -4.57
C SER A 45 0.35 0.88 -3.71
N GLY A 46 0.16 0.64 -2.41
CA GLY A 46 -0.37 1.66 -1.50
C GLY A 46 0.62 2.76 -1.18
N LEU A 47 1.94 2.45 -1.08
CA LEU A 47 2.99 3.46 -0.93
C LEU A 47 3.05 4.38 -2.16
N LEU A 48 2.99 3.81 -3.36
CA LEU A 48 2.98 4.55 -4.61
C LEU A 48 1.72 5.43 -4.75
N ALA A 49 0.55 4.87 -4.43
CA ALA A 49 -0.70 5.63 -4.43
C ALA A 49 -0.67 6.79 -3.44
N ALA A 50 -0.16 6.59 -2.22
CA ALA A 50 0.03 7.66 -1.24
C ALA A 50 0.97 8.75 -1.76
N GLY A 51 2.06 8.38 -2.40
CA GLY A 51 2.96 9.32 -3.06
C GLY A 51 2.26 10.17 -4.13
N PHE A 52 1.43 9.54 -4.96
CA PHE A 52 0.60 10.25 -5.94
C PHE A 52 -0.44 11.17 -5.29
N VAL A 53 -0.99 10.83 -4.12
CA VAL A 53 -1.89 11.73 -3.39
C VAL A 53 -1.14 12.94 -2.85
N LEU A 54 0.05 12.75 -2.28
CA LEU A 54 0.77 13.78 -1.52
C LEU A 54 1.63 14.70 -2.40
N LEU A 55 2.27 14.15 -3.44
CA LEU A 55 3.23 14.89 -4.25
C LEU A 55 2.56 15.68 -5.39
N PRO A 56 3.14 16.82 -5.81
CA PRO A 56 2.76 17.51 -7.03
C PRO A 56 3.13 16.68 -8.27
N LEU A 57 2.38 16.86 -9.38
CA LEU A 57 2.45 16.02 -10.58
C LEU A 57 3.87 15.79 -11.12
N ARG A 58 4.69 16.84 -11.17
CA ARG A 58 6.08 16.73 -11.67
C ARG A 58 6.92 15.76 -10.85
N ARG A 59 6.76 15.76 -9.52
CA ARG A 59 7.53 14.88 -8.63
C ARG A 59 6.92 13.49 -8.55
N ALA A 60 5.61 13.39 -8.68
CA ALA A 60 4.91 12.13 -8.83
C ALA A 60 5.41 11.34 -10.04
N ALA A 61 5.80 12.01 -11.15
CA ALA A 61 6.39 11.36 -12.30
C ALA A 61 7.77 10.73 -11.99
N TRP A 62 8.63 11.42 -11.25
CA TRP A 62 9.92 10.85 -10.81
C TRP A 62 9.74 9.70 -9.84
N LEU A 63 8.78 9.83 -8.90
CA LEU A 63 8.40 8.73 -8.02
C LEU A 63 7.91 7.52 -8.81
N ALA A 64 7.03 7.73 -9.80
CA ALA A 64 6.54 6.68 -10.66
C ALA A 64 7.68 5.94 -11.36
N ALA A 65 8.61 6.67 -11.99
CA ALA A 65 9.76 6.09 -12.65
C ALA A 65 10.64 5.28 -11.69
N GLY A 66 10.98 5.85 -10.53
CA GLY A 66 11.79 5.17 -9.51
C GLY A 66 11.13 3.90 -8.98
N CYS A 67 9.85 3.96 -8.62
CA CYS A 67 9.10 2.79 -8.13
C CYS A 67 8.91 1.72 -9.21
N THR A 68 8.66 2.13 -10.46
CA THR A 68 8.55 1.21 -11.60
C THR A 68 9.86 0.44 -11.80
N LEU A 69 11.00 1.14 -11.86
CA LEU A 69 12.32 0.52 -11.98
C LEU A 69 12.64 -0.38 -10.80
N ALA A 70 12.38 0.06 -9.57
CA ALA A 70 12.57 -0.76 -8.37
C ALA A 70 11.71 -2.03 -8.40
N GLY A 71 10.44 -1.92 -8.80
CA GLY A 71 9.54 -3.07 -8.93
C GLY A 71 9.99 -4.05 -10.00
N MET A 72 10.43 -3.55 -11.16
CA MET A 72 10.99 -4.40 -12.22
C MET A 72 12.26 -5.11 -11.74
N ALA A 73 13.18 -4.39 -11.09
CA ALA A 73 14.42 -4.97 -10.56
C ALA A 73 14.16 -6.06 -9.52
N VAL A 74 13.22 -5.85 -8.58
CA VAL A 74 12.82 -6.86 -7.60
C VAL A 74 12.24 -8.10 -8.29
N ASN A 75 11.28 -7.92 -9.21
CA ASN A 75 10.68 -9.05 -9.91
C ASN A 75 11.69 -9.79 -10.78
N PHE A 76 12.62 -9.09 -11.43
CA PHE A 76 13.72 -9.70 -12.18
C PHE A 76 14.63 -10.54 -11.27
N ALA A 77 15.04 -9.97 -10.13
CA ALA A 77 15.96 -10.64 -9.18
C ALA A 77 15.38 -11.95 -8.62
N ILE A 78 14.05 -12.09 -8.57
CA ILE A 78 13.37 -13.32 -8.12
C ILE A 78 12.98 -14.26 -9.26
N GLY A 79 13.48 -14.01 -10.49
CA GLY A 79 13.29 -14.89 -11.63
C GLY A 79 11.94 -14.76 -12.34
N ALA A 80 11.26 -13.62 -12.24
CA ALA A 80 10.07 -13.39 -13.05
C ALA A 80 10.44 -13.34 -14.56
N PRO A 81 9.58 -13.86 -15.45
CA PRO A 81 9.80 -13.78 -16.90
C PRO A 81 9.94 -12.33 -17.37
N LEU A 82 10.88 -12.07 -18.30
CA LEU A 82 11.19 -10.71 -18.77
C LEU A 82 10.00 -10.02 -19.42
N ASP A 83 9.17 -10.77 -20.13
CA ASP A 83 7.94 -10.29 -20.77
C ASP A 83 6.83 -9.94 -19.78
N ALA A 84 6.84 -10.53 -18.57
CA ALA A 84 5.91 -10.20 -17.49
C ALA A 84 6.30 -8.94 -16.71
N LEU A 85 7.58 -8.54 -16.70
CA LEU A 85 8.04 -7.37 -15.92
C LEU A 85 7.30 -6.06 -16.28
N PRO A 86 7.16 -5.68 -17.57
CA PRO A 86 6.43 -4.46 -17.92
C PRO A 86 4.94 -4.56 -17.60
N VAL A 87 4.36 -5.77 -17.64
CA VAL A 87 2.96 -5.99 -17.26
C VAL A 87 2.77 -5.76 -15.77
N PHE A 88 3.59 -6.36 -14.91
CA PHE A 88 3.57 -6.13 -13.45
C PHE A 88 3.74 -4.63 -13.11
N ALA A 89 4.74 -4.00 -13.73
CA ALA A 89 5.03 -2.59 -13.48
C ALA A 89 3.88 -1.68 -13.95
N GLY A 90 3.35 -1.92 -15.15
CA GLY A 90 2.24 -1.15 -15.71
C GLY A 90 0.96 -1.28 -14.92
N LEU A 91 0.59 -2.49 -14.49
CA LEU A 91 -0.60 -2.74 -13.68
C LEU A 91 -0.49 -2.10 -12.29
N ASN A 92 0.65 -2.22 -11.61
CA ASN A 92 0.88 -1.58 -10.31
C ASN A 92 0.83 -0.05 -10.42
N LEU A 93 1.42 0.51 -11.49
CA LEU A 93 1.39 1.95 -11.74
C LEU A 93 -0.04 2.43 -12.02
N PHE A 94 -0.77 1.74 -12.87
CA PHE A 94 -2.15 2.05 -13.21
C PHE A 94 -3.05 1.97 -11.98
N GLU A 95 -2.92 0.91 -11.18
CA GLU A 95 -3.65 0.72 -9.92
C GLU A 95 -3.42 1.90 -8.97
N ALA A 96 -2.15 2.25 -8.73
CA ALA A 96 -1.79 3.32 -7.83
C ALA A 96 -2.28 4.70 -8.31
N LEU A 97 -2.23 4.98 -9.61
CA LEU A 97 -2.74 6.22 -10.20
C LEU A 97 -4.26 6.32 -10.06
N LEU A 98 -4.99 5.25 -10.38
CA LEU A 98 -6.44 5.22 -10.31
C LEU A 98 -6.92 5.36 -8.85
N ALA A 99 -6.31 4.62 -7.92
CA ALA A 99 -6.58 4.73 -6.50
C ALA A 99 -6.31 6.15 -5.98
N ALA A 100 -5.16 6.73 -6.32
CA ALA A 100 -4.80 8.09 -5.91
C ALA A 100 -5.78 9.14 -6.46
N PHE A 101 -6.23 8.99 -7.69
CA PHE A 101 -7.22 9.87 -8.30
C PHE A 101 -8.54 9.87 -7.50
N ILE A 102 -9.04 8.67 -7.14
CA ILE A 102 -10.27 8.53 -6.36
C ILE A 102 -10.07 9.05 -4.94
N VAL A 103 -8.95 8.71 -4.29
CA VAL A 103 -8.61 9.21 -2.95
C VAL A 103 -8.54 10.74 -2.91
N ARG A 104 -7.94 11.37 -3.92
CA ARG A 104 -7.91 12.84 -4.02
C ARG A 104 -9.31 13.44 -4.10
N LYS A 105 -10.27 12.80 -4.77
CA LYS A 105 -11.66 13.22 -4.81
C LYS A 105 -12.37 13.04 -3.46
N ILE A 106 -12.12 11.92 -2.78
CA ILE A 106 -12.71 11.64 -1.46
C ILE A 106 -12.18 12.61 -0.39
N CYS A 107 -10.87 12.84 -0.37
CA CYS A 107 -10.21 13.70 0.63
C CYS A 107 -10.29 15.20 0.30
N GLY A 108 -10.67 15.57 -0.91
CA GLY A 108 -10.77 16.95 -1.37
C GLY A 108 -9.45 17.73 -1.34
N HIS A 109 -9.52 19.05 -1.27
CA HIS A 109 -8.35 19.94 -1.31
C HIS A 109 -7.35 19.71 -0.17
N ARG A 110 -7.83 19.30 0.99
CA ARG A 110 -6.97 19.09 2.17
C ARG A 110 -6.16 17.79 2.12
N ARG A 111 -6.50 16.86 1.21
CA ARG A 111 -5.81 15.55 1.04
C ARG A 111 -5.62 14.80 2.36
N ARG A 112 -6.58 14.92 3.28
CA ARG A 112 -6.50 14.41 4.65
C ARG A 112 -7.51 13.30 4.87
N VAL A 113 -7.08 12.32 5.65
CA VAL A 113 -7.97 11.30 6.20
C VAL A 113 -8.53 11.84 7.51
N ALA A 114 -9.75 12.41 7.47
CA ALA A 114 -10.31 13.12 8.60
C ALA A 114 -10.86 12.19 9.69
N ASP A 115 -11.46 11.08 9.31
CA ASP A 115 -12.21 10.18 10.19
C ASP A 115 -12.31 8.76 9.64
N LEU A 116 -12.92 7.86 10.41
CA LEU A 116 -13.16 6.47 10.03
C LEU A 116 -14.04 6.35 8.79
N ALA A 117 -15.04 7.25 8.63
CA ALA A 117 -15.91 7.24 7.46
C ALA A 117 -15.12 7.53 6.17
N THR A 118 -14.15 8.44 6.23
CA THR A 118 -13.23 8.72 5.12
C THR A 118 -12.36 7.50 4.80
N LEU A 119 -11.84 6.79 5.82
CA LEU A 119 -11.10 5.54 5.62
C LEU A 119 -11.95 4.46 4.96
N LEU A 120 -13.19 4.28 5.42
CA LEU A 120 -14.12 3.33 4.82
C LEU A 120 -14.47 3.70 3.37
N ARG A 121 -14.67 4.99 3.06
CA ARG A 121 -14.87 5.45 1.68
C ARG A 121 -13.65 5.16 0.80
N ILE A 122 -12.44 5.38 1.30
CA ILE A 122 -11.20 5.03 0.58
C ILE A 122 -11.16 3.51 0.32
N ALA A 123 -11.45 2.68 1.33
CA ALA A 123 -11.45 1.23 1.16
C ALA A 123 -12.49 0.78 0.12
N LEU A 124 -13.74 1.23 0.25
CA LEU A 124 -14.85 0.79 -0.57
C LEU A 124 -14.82 1.35 -2.00
N PHE A 125 -14.42 2.61 -2.18
CA PHE A 125 -14.53 3.29 -3.48
C PHE A 125 -13.19 3.49 -4.20
N ALA A 126 -12.06 3.41 -3.49
CA ALA A 126 -10.75 3.49 -4.12
C ALA A 126 -10.07 2.11 -4.15
N ILE A 127 -9.84 1.48 -3.00
CA ILE A 127 -9.02 0.26 -2.94
C ILE A 127 -9.72 -0.91 -3.65
N ILE A 128 -10.91 -1.30 -3.18
CA ILE A 128 -11.61 -2.49 -3.71
C ILE A 128 -11.83 -2.40 -5.23
N PRO A 129 -12.39 -1.31 -5.80
CA PRO A 129 -12.65 -1.27 -7.24
C PRO A 129 -11.38 -1.25 -8.09
N THR A 130 -10.33 -0.54 -7.64
CA THR A 130 -9.09 -0.45 -8.42
C THR A 130 -8.33 -1.76 -8.42
N THR A 131 -8.23 -2.42 -7.27
CA THR A 131 -7.59 -3.74 -7.17
C THR A 131 -8.38 -4.84 -7.88
N ALA A 132 -9.72 -4.79 -7.85
CA ALA A 132 -10.55 -5.72 -8.61
C ALA A 132 -10.35 -5.55 -10.12
N LEU A 133 -10.33 -4.31 -10.61
CA LEU A 133 -10.09 -4.02 -12.02
C LEU A 133 -8.71 -4.53 -12.46
N THR A 134 -7.65 -4.18 -11.71
CA THR A 134 -6.29 -4.60 -12.07
C THR A 134 -6.07 -6.10 -11.90
N ALA A 135 -6.78 -6.75 -10.99
CA ALA A 135 -6.76 -8.22 -10.87
C ALA A 135 -7.31 -8.91 -12.12
N VAL A 136 -8.44 -8.41 -12.67
CA VAL A 136 -9.00 -8.93 -13.93
C VAL A 136 -8.03 -8.72 -15.09
N LEU A 137 -7.43 -7.52 -15.18
CA LEU A 137 -6.42 -7.21 -16.20
C LEU A 137 -5.17 -8.09 -16.03
N ALA A 138 -4.73 -8.35 -14.80
CA ALA A 138 -3.61 -9.24 -14.52
C ALA A 138 -3.92 -10.69 -14.94
N GLY A 139 -5.10 -11.20 -14.63
CA GLY A 139 -5.53 -12.53 -15.06
C GLY A 139 -5.57 -12.67 -16.59
N ALA A 140 -6.03 -11.63 -17.28
CA ALA A 140 -6.06 -11.61 -18.75
C ALA A 140 -4.65 -11.51 -19.36
N ALA A 141 -3.76 -10.67 -18.79
CA ALA A 141 -2.45 -10.40 -19.34
C ALA A 141 -1.40 -11.47 -18.96
N LEU A 142 -1.55 -12.13 -17.83
CA LEU A 142 -0.57 -13.08 -17.27
C LEU A 142 -1.06 -14.53 -17.25
N GLY A 143 -2.25 -14.80 -17.78
CA GLY A 143 -2.86 -16.14 -17.79
C GLY A 143 -2.08 -17.22 -18.55
N TYR A 144 -1.02 -16.81 -19.29
CA TYR A 144 -0.09 -17.75 -19.97
C TYR A 144 0.99 -18.28 -19.02
N LEU A 145 1.15 -17.71 -17.81
CA LEU A 145 2.07 -18.21 -16.79
C LEU A 145 1.55 -19.52 -16.20
N ALA A 146 2.35 -20.15 -15.36
CA ALA A 146 2.07 -21.49 -14.79
C ALA A 146 0.75 -21.56 -13.96
N GLN A 147 0.13 -20.44 -13.64
CA GLN A 147 -1.12 -20.36 -12.88
C GLN A 147 -2.32 -20.12 -13.80
N SER A 148 -3.50 -20.66 -13.40
CA SER A 148 -4.75 -20.34 -14.09
C SER A 148 -5.14 -18.88 -13.89
N ALA A 149 -5.82 -18.27 -14.87
CA ALA A 149 -6.31 -16.89 -14.77
C ALA A 149 -7.12 -16.61 -13.49
N PRO A 150 -8.05 -17.48 -13.01
CA PRO A 150 -8.73 -17.28 -11.73
C PRO A 150 -7.79 -17.21 -10.51
N GLN A 151 -6.75 -18.02 -10.47
CA GLN A 151 -5.76 -17.98 -9.37
C GLN A 151 -4.99 -16.67 -9.37
N ILE A 152 -4.58 -16.18 -10.53
CA ILE A 152 -3.94 -14.87 -10.67
C ILE A 152 -4.89 -13.75 -10.23
N ILE A 153 -6.15 -13.77 -10.65
CA ILE A 153 -7.16 -12.77 -10.27
C ILE A 153 -7.33 -12.73 -8.75
N ILE A 154 -7.56 -13.87 -8.13
CA ILE A 154 -7.77 -13.95 -6.68
C ILE A 154 -6.51 -13.51 -5.92
N GLY A 155 -5.35 -14.03 -6.31
CA GLY A 155 -4.06 -13.70 -5.68
C GLY A 155 -3.72 -12.22 -5.83
N TRP A 156 -3.87 -11.65 -7.03
CA TRP A 156 -3.64 -10.22 -7.28
C TRP A 156 -4.58 -9.33 -6.46
N PHE A 157 -5.88 -9.63 -6.50
CA PHE A 157 -6.87 -8.87 -5.74
C PHE A 157 -6.58 -8.88 -4.25
N THR A 158 -6.40 -10.07 -3.66
CA THR A 158 -6.21 -10.19 -2.20
C THR A 158 -4.91 -9.55 -1.74
N ALA A 159 -3.80 -9.76 -2.46
CA ALA A 159 -2.50 -9.20 -2.12
C ALA A 159 -2.48 -7.67 -2.20
N ASN A 160 -2.99 -7.11 -3.29
CA ASN A 160 -3.00 -5.66 -3.51
C ASN A 160 -4.03 -4.95 -2.64
N ALA A 161 -5.24 -5.51 -2.49
CA ALA A 161 -6.28 -4.92 -1.63
C ALA A 161 -5.80 -4.85 -0.18
N LEU A 162 -5.23 -5.93 0.35
CA LEU A 162 -4.70 -5.98 1.71
C LEU A 162 -3.51 -5.02 1.87
N GLY A 163 -2.55 -5.09 0.96
CA GLY A 163 -1.36 -4.25 1.00
C GLY A 163 -1.70 -2.76 0.92
N MET A 164 -2.60 -2.38 0.02
CA MET A 164 -3.04 -1.00 -0.14
C MET A 164 -3.88 -0.53 1.05
N ALA A 165 -4.74 -1.39 1.63
CA ALA A 165 -5.53 -1.06 2.82
C ALA A 165 -4.66 -0.77 4.05
N ILE A 166 -3.46 -1.34 4.11
CA ILE A 166 -2.48 -1.09 5.19
C ILE A 166 -1.64 0.14 4.86
N SER A 167 -0.95 0.13 3.73
CA SER A 167 0.12 1.09 3.44
C SER A 167 -0.40 2.48 3.04
N LEU A 168 -1.46 2.59 2.25
CA LEU A 168 -2.00 3.87 1.80
C LEU A 168 -2.51 4.74 2.97
N PRO A 169 -3.41 4.25 3.85
CA PRO A 169 -3.84 5.03 5.00
C PRO A 169 -2.70 5.35 5.97
N ALA A 170 -1.77 4.41 6.19
CA ALA A 170 -0.64 4.62 7.08
C ALA A 170 0.22 5.81 6.64
N VAL A 171 0.59 5.88 5.36
CA VAL A 171 1.37 7.01 4.82
C VAL A 171 0.59 8.31 4.87
N LEU A 172 -0.70 8.31 4.51
CA LEU A 172 -1.54 9.51 4.56
C LEU A 172 -1.69 10.05 5.98
N LEU A 173 -1.83 9.17 6.97
CA LEU A 173 -1.92 9.53 8.39
C LEU A 173 -0.59 10.06 8.92
N LEU A 174 0.55 9.44 8.54
CA LEU A 174 1.88 9.91 8.91
C LEU A 174 2.23 11.27 8.30
N ALA A 175 1.74 11.53 7.09
CA ALA A 175 1.93 12.81 6.41
C ALA A 175 1.06 13.94 6.96
N ASP A 176 -0.06 13.61 7.63
CA ASP A 176 -0.96 14.58 8.27
C ASP A 176 -0.41 15.01 9.63
N ARG A 177 0.67 15.79 9.61
CA ARG A 177 1.21 16.41 10.83
C ARG A 177 0.23 17.46 11.30
N ARG A 178 -0.63 17.12 12.25
CA ARG A 178 -1.32 18.12 13.07
C ARG A 178 -0.30 18.71 14.05
N GLU A 179 0.18 19.89 13.77
CA GLU A 179 0.74 20.78 14.79
C GLU A 179 -0.39 21.14 15.74
N GLY A 180 -0.48 20.52 16.88
CA GLY A 180 -1.39 20.90 17.91
C GLY A 180 -2.00 19.71 18.65
N GLN A 181 -1.53 19.52 19.88
CA GLN A 181 -2.16 18.79 20.97
C GLN A 181 -2.56 17.34 20.69
N VAL A 182 -1.56 16.48 20.62
CA VAL A 182 -1.76 15.08 20.93
C VAL A 182 -1.99 14.98 22.45
N PRO A 183 -3.20 14.61 22.94
CA PRO A 183 -3.35 14.28 24.35
C PRO A 183 -2.31 13.20 24.65
N ARG A 184 -1.45 13.43 25.65
CA ARG A 184 -0.49 12.44 26.12
C ARG A 184 -1.28 11.22 26.63
N ARG A 185 -1.50 10.25 25.74
CA ARG A 185 -2.01 8.95 26.16
C ARG A 185 -0.97 8.26 27.03
N SER A 186 -1.43 7.53 28.01
CA SER A 186 -0.54 6.79 28.90
C SER A 186 0.30 5.83 28.05
N HIS A 187 1.59 5.75 28.32
CA HIS A 187 2.49 4.80 27.66
C HIS A 187 1.97 3.35 27.76
N LEU A 188 1.24 3.05 28.84
CA LEU A 188 0.60 1.75 29.05
C LEU A 188 -0.46 1.46 27.95
N GLU A 189 -1.32 2.42 27.61
CA GLU A 189 -2.36 2.23 26.57
C GLU A 189 -1.72 2.00 25.21
N GLN A 190 -0.63 2.71 24.89
CA GLN A 190 0.12 2.50 23.63
C GLN A 190 0.75 1.11 23.59
N VAL A 191 1.42 0.69 24.68
CA VAL A 191 2.03 -0.63 24.78
C VAL A 191 0.99 -1.75 24.65
N VAL A 192 -0.18 -1.60 25.29
CA VAL A 192 -1.26 -2.58 25.17
C VAL A 192 -1.80 -2.68 23.75
N ILE A 193 -2.00 -1.54 23.05
CA ILE A 193 -2.49 -1.53 21.67
C ILE A 193 -1.46 -2.17 20.74
N TYR A 194 -0.18 -1.77 20.83
CA TYR A 194 0.88 -2.36 20.00
C TYR A 194 1.09 -3.85 20.33
N GLY A 195 1.01 -4.24 21.60
CA GLY A 195 1.09 -5.63 22.02
C GLY A 195 -0.05 -6.47 21.47
N LEU A 196 -1.29 -5.95 21.47
CA LEU A 196 -2.46 -6.61 20.86
C LEU A 196 -2.31 -6.74 19.34
N VAL A 197 -1.85 -5.71 18.66
CA VAL A 197 -1.61 -5.77 17.21
C VAL A 197 -0.52 -6.80 16.90
N ALA A 198 0.58 -6.81 17.65
CA ALA A 198 1.66 -7.78 17.46
C ALA A 198 1.18 -9.21 17.74
N LEU A 199 0.39 -9.42 18.80
CA LEU A 199 -0.17 -10.73 19.15
C LEU A 199 -1.14 -11.24 18.08
N ILE A 200 -2.06 -10.40 17.61
CA ILE A 200 -3.01 -10.74 16.54
C ILE A 200 -2.23 -11.04 15.24
N SER A 201 -1.19 -10.26 14.95
CA SER A 201 -0.31 -10.51 13.81
C SER A 201 0.39 -11.87 13.94
N ALA A 202 0.97 -12.17 15.10
CA ALA A 202 1.63 -13.44 15.33
C ALA A 202 0.65 -14.62 15.18
N ILE A 203 -0.54 -14.52 15.76
CA ILE A 203 -1.60 -15.55 15.64
C ILE A 203 -2.03 -15.71 14.18
N ALA A 204 -2.14 -14.62 13.42
CA ALA A 204 -2.55 -14.65 12.02
C ALA A 204 -1.51 -15.33 11.10
N TYR A 205 -0.23 -15.33 11.47
CA TYR A 205 0.85 -15.93 10.69
C TYR A 205 1.29 -17.32 11.15
N LEU A 206 0.85 -17.80 12.32
CA LEU A 206 1.24 -19.11 12.85
C LEU A 206 0.60 -20.32 12.16
N PRO A 207 -0.64 -20.34 11.71
CA PRO A 207 -1.22 -21.48 11.00
C PRO A 207 -1.14 -21.29 9.49
N HIS A 208 -0.46 -22.22 8.79
CA HIS A 208 -0.31 -22.23 7.33
C HIS A 208 -1.60 -22.55 6.52
N SER A 209 -2.77 -22.64 7.16
CA SER A 209 -3.98 -23.20 6.53
C SER A 209 -5.19 -22.29 6.37
N PHE A 210 -5.09 -20.97 6.71
CA PHE A 210 -6.26 -20.06 6.57
C PHE A 210 -5.80 -18.66 6.10
N PRO A 211 -6.62 -17.92 5.34
CA PRO A 211 -6.33 -16.51 4.95
C PRO A 211 -6.51 -15.57 6.14
N THR A 212 -5.82 -15.88 7.24
CA THR A 212 -5.83 -15.16 8.51
C THR A 212 -5.32 -13.70 8.44
N PRO A 213 -4.53 -13.26 7.44
CA PRO A 213 -4.16 -11.84 7.30
C PRO A 213 -5.36 -10.90 7.17
N MET A 214 -6.52 -11.37 6.71
CA MET A 214 -7.73 -10.54 6.64
C MET A 214 -8.25 -10.12 8.03
N LEU A 215 -7.99 -10.88 9.07
CA LEU A 215 -8.37 -10.53 10.46
C LEU A 215 -7.52 -9.40 11.05
N LEU A 216 -6.34 -9.14 10.48
CA LEU A 216 -5.47 -8.02 10.88
C LEU A 216 -6.06 -6.64 10.53
N THR A 217 -6.80 -6.55 9.43
CA THR A 217 -7.34 -5.27 8.95
C THR A 217 -8.27 -4.60 9.96
N PRO A 218 -9.27 -5.28 10.58
CA PRO A 218 -10.12 -4.70 11.61
C PRO A 218 -9.33 -4.30 12.87
N ALA A 219 -8.33 -5.09 13.26
CA ALA A 219 -7.50 -4.81 14.44
C ALA A 219 -6.61 -3.58 14.22
N LEU A 220 -6.00 -3.44 13.04
CA LEU A 220 -5.21 -2.26 12.67
C LEU A 220 -6.07 -1.01 12.55
N VAL A 221 -7.28 -1.11 11.99
CA VAL A 221 -8.23 0.00 11.91
C VAL A 221 -8.71 0.41 13.30
N ALA A 222 -9.02 -0.55 14.17
CA ALA A 222 -9.38 -0.28 15.57
C ALA A 222 -8.23 0.38 16.34
N ALA A 223 -7.00 -0.12 16.19
CA ALA A 223 -5.80 0.46 16.78
C ALA A 223 -5.55 1.89 16.27
N ALA A 224 -5.62 2.10 14.96
CA ALA A 224 -5.46 3.41 14.33
C ALA A 224 -6.54 4.40 14.78
N SER A 225 -7.79 3.95 14.93
CA SER A 225 -8.90 4.81 15.40
C SER A 225 -8.76 5.20 16.86
N ARG A 226 -8.19 4.30 17.70
CA ARG A 226 -7.96 4.54 19.13
C ARG A 226 -6.71 5.37 19.40
N LEU A 227 -5.69 5.27 18.55
CA LEU A 227 -4.43 6.03 18.66
C LEU A 227 -4.53 7.45 18.09
N ARG A 228 -5.67 7.82 17.47
CA ARG A 228 -5.88 9.20 17.02
C ARG A 228 -6.07 10.15 18.20
N PRO A 229 -5.33 11.27 18.22
CA PRO A 229 -5.73 12.42 19.02
C PRO A 229 -7.05 12.95 18.45
N ARG A 230 -8.04 13.16 19.31
CA ARG A 230 -9.26 13.87 18.99
C ARG A 230 -8.99 15.35 18.76
#